data_2df4ed97dc6c2861d2226599058c89be
#
_entry.id   2df4ed97dc6c2861d2226599058c89be
#
_cell.length_a   1.000
_cell.length_b   1.000
_cell.length_c   1.000
_cell.angle_alpha   90.00
_cell.angle_beta   90.00
_cell.angle_gamma   90.00
#
_symmetry.space_group_name_H-M   'P 1'
#
loop_
_entity.id
_entity.type
_entity.pdbx_description
1 polymer ?
#
loop_
_entity_poly.entity_id
_entity_poly.type
_entity_poly.pdbx_seq_one_letter_code
_entity_poly.pdbx_strand_id
1 'polypeptide(L)' 'MITEEQYRRFEEIRKQGAYNMVADLEDVIWELDMTKEDYIELLANYDDVRDEYDNC' A
#
# COMPACT_ATOMS: atom_id res chain seq x y z
N MET A 1 -10.45 2.09 5.30
CA MET A 1 -10.30 0.63 5.38
C MET A 1 -9.58 0.13 4.13
N ILE A 2 -8.62 -0.75 4.33
CA ILE A 2 -7.76 -1.21 3.24
C ILE A 2 -8.28 -2.54 2.71
N THR A 3 -8.43 -2.65 1.39
CA THR A 3 -8.89 -3.89 0.77
C THR A 3 -7.71 -4.74 0.35
N GLU A 4 -7.97 -6.02 0.12
CA GLU A 4 -6.94 -6.93 -0.37
C GLU A 4 -6.39 -6.48 -1.71
N GLU A 5 -7.24 -5.97 -2.59
CA GLU A 5 -6.81 -5.48 -3.89
C GLU A 5 -5.83 -4.31 -3.74
N GLN A 6 -6.14 -3.37 -2.84
CA GLN A 6 -5.25 -2.24 -2.57
C GLN A 6 -3.91 -2.72 -2.03
N TYR A 7 -3.93 -3.68 -1.13
CA TYR A 7 -2.71 -4.25 -0.57
C TYR A 7 -1.86 -4.91 -1.67
N ARG A 8 -2.49 -5.69 -2.53
CA ARG A 8 -1.77 -6.38 -3.60
C ARG A 8 -1.16 -5.40 -4.60
N ARG A 9 -1.87 -4.34 -4.93
CA ARG A 9 -1.34 -3.29 -5.80
C ARG A 9 -0.16 -2.59 -5.14
N PHE A 10 -0.26 -2.31 -3.87
CA PHE A 10 0.83 -1.71 -3.11
C PHE A 10 2.09 -2.58 -3.18
N GLU A 11 1.92 -3.87 -2.95
CA GLU A 11 3.03 -4.81 -3.01
C GLU A 11 3.65 -4.87 -4.40
N GLU A 12 2.82 -4.84 -5.42
CA GLU A 12 3.29 -4.87 -6.80
C GLU A 12 4.11 -3.63 -7.13
N ILE A 13 3.63 -2.46 -6.74
CA ILE A 13 4.36 -1.21 -6.96
C ILE A 13 5.69 -1.23 -6.22
N ARG A 14 5.67 -1.72 -4.99
CA ARG A 14 6.88 -1.82 -4.18
C ARG A 14 7.92 -2.73 -4.81
N LYS A 15 7.48 -3.85 -5.34
CA LYS A 15 8.38 -4.82 -5.96
C LYS A 15 9.00 -4.28 -7.25
N GLN A 16 8.24 -3.49 -8.00
CA GLN A 16 8.74 -2.90 -9.23
C GLN A 16 9.83 -1.86 -8.98
N GLY A 17 9.80 -1.24 -7.79
CA GLY A 17 10.76 -0.19 -7.47
C GLY A 17 10.60 1.07 -8.29
N ALA A 18 9.45 1.23 -8.94
CA ALA A 18 9.19 2.39 -9.81
C ALA A 18 9.03 3.68 -9.01
N TYR A 19 8.58 3.58 -7.78
CA TYR A 19 8.34 4.73 -6.92
C TYR A 19 9.04 4.57 -5.58
N ASN A 20 9.44 5.71 -5.02
CA ASN A 20 9.89 5.76 -3.64
C ASN A 20 8.64 5.87 -2.76
N MET A 21 8.40 4.89 -1.91
CA MET A 21 7.17 4.82 -1.10
C MET A 21 6.95 6.01 -0.19
N VAL A 22 8.01 6.75 0.11
CA VAL A 22 7.93 7.94 0.96
C VAL A 22 7.96 9.21 0.12
N ALA A 23 8.94 9.33 -0.78
CA ALA A 23 9.11 10.54 -1.59
C ALA A 23 8.01 10.69 -2.64
N ASP A 24 7.56 9.60 -3.21
CA ASP A 24 6.53 9.61 -4.27
C ASP A 24 5.17 9.20 -3.71
N LEU A 25 4.91 9.56 -2.47
CA LEU A 25 3.68 9.20 -1.77
C LEU A 25 2.42 9.55 -2.55
N GLU A 26 2.36 10.76 -3.09
CA GLU A 26 1.17 11.20 -3.82
C GLU A 26 0.94 10.39 -5.10
N ASP A 27 2.01 10.06 -5.79
CA ASP A 27 1.91 9.24 -7.01
C ASP A 27 1.43 7.83 -6.68
N VAL A 28 1.94 7.26 -5.60
CA VAL A 28 1.53 5.93 -5.16
C VAL A 28 0.06 5.92 -4.76
N ILE A 29 -0.38 6.94 -4.04
CA ILE A 29 -1.78 7.08 -3.62
C ILE A 29 -2.69 7.14 -4.85
N TRP A 30 -2.27 7.89 -5.86
CA TRP A 30 -3.02 8.01 -7.10
C TRP A 30 -3.14 6.66 -7.81
N GLU A 31 -2.03 5.93 -7.89
CA GLU A 31 -2.01 4.61 -8.52
C GLU A 31 -2.89 3.61 -7.78
N LEU A 32 -2.92 3.70 -6.46
CA LEU A 32 -3.69 2.77 -5.63
C LEU A 32 -5.17 3.16 -5.53
N ASP A 33 -5.52 4.36 -6.02
CA ASP A 33 -6.90 4.87 -5.95
C ASP A 33 -7.43 4.84 -4.51
N MET A 34 -6.62 5.32 -3.58
CA MET A 34 -6.99 5.39 -2.17
C MET A 34 -6.71 6.79 -1.62
N THR A 35 -7.24 7.07 -0.43
CA THR A 35 -6.97 8.35 0.22
C THR A 35 -5.62 8.34 0.91
N LYS A 36 -5.11 9.53 1.20
CA LYS A 36 -3.86 9.67 1.92
C LYS A 36 -3.96 9.03 3.31
N GLU A 37 -5.12 9.19 3.95
CA GLU A 37 -5.35 8.60 5.26
C GLU A 37 -5.28 7.08 5.21
N ASP A 38 -5.88 6.49 4.20
CA ASP A 38 -5.84 5.04 4.03
C ASP A 38 -4.41 4.55 3.77
N TYR A 39 -3.66 5.32 2.99
CA TYR A 39 -2.27 4.95 2.72
C TYR A 39 -1.41 5.01 3.98
N ILE A 40 -1.60 6.05 4.79
CA ILE A 40 -0.88 6.18 6.06
C ILE A 40 -1.26 5.02 6.99
N GLU A 41 -2.54 4.66 7.01
CA GLU A 41 -3.02 3.53 7.79
C GLU A 41 -2.36 2.23 7.32
N LEU A 42 -2.24 2.05 6.03
CA LEU A 42 -1.58 0.88 5.47
C LEU A 42 -0.13 0.79 5.93
N LEU A 43 0.60 1.91 5.87
CA LEU A 43 2.00 1.93 6.30
C LEU A 43 2.14 1.71 7.80
N ALA A 44 1.25 2.31 8.60
CA ALA A 44 1.30 2.20 10.05
C ALA A 44 0.97 0.79 10.52
N ASN A 45 0.08 0.11 9.81
CA ASN A 45 -0.37 -1.24 10.17
C ASN A 45 0.08 -2.28 9.16
N TYR A 46 1.17 -2.01 8.48
CA TYR A 46 1.63 -2.87 7.39
C TYR A 46 1.79 -4.33 7.80
N ASP A 47 2.38 -4.57 8.97
CA ASP A 47 2.60 -5.93 9.45
C ASP A 47 1.27 -6.66 9.68
N ASP A 48 0.29 -5.97 10.22
CA ASP A 48 -1.03 -6.55 10.47
C ASP A 48 -1.76 -6.84 9.16
N VAL A 49 -1.70 -5.90 8.21
CA VAL A 49 -2.35 -6.06 6.91
C VAL A 49 -1.69 -7.21 6.15
N ARG A 50 -0.39 -7.29 6.21
CA ARG A 50 0.35 -8.36 5.57
C ARG A 50 -0.02 -9.72 6.15
N ASP A 51 -0.14 -9.80 7.48
CA ASP A 51 -0.54 -11.02 8.15
C ASP A 51 -1.93 -11.46 7.69
N GLU A 52 -2.84 -10.50 7.56
CA GLU A 52 -4.21 -10.80 7.17
C GLU A 52 -4.32 -11.33 5.75
N TYR A 53 -3.60 -10.73 4.81
CA TYR A 53 -3.79 -11.03 3.39
C TYR A 53 -2.71 -11.92 2.79
N ASP A 54 -1.53 -11.92 3.34
CA ASP A 54 -0.39 -12.64 2.77
C ASP A 54 0.01 -13.86 3.58
N ASN A 55 -0.55 -14.02 4.76
CA ASN A 55 -0.25 -15.14 5.62
C ASN A 55 -1.28 -16.25 5.38
N CYS A 56 -0.87 -17.25 4.64
CA CYS A 56 -1.72 -18.42 4.38
C CYS A 56 -1.28 -19.60 5.21
#